data_2a752326a9c2f8891ac146571bd9902a
#
_entry.id   2a752326a9c2f8891ac146571bd9902a
#
_cell.length_a   1.000
_cell.length_b   1.000
_cell.length_c   1.000
_cell.angle_alpha   90.00
_cell.angle_beta   90.00
_cell.angle_gamma   90.00
#
_symmetry.space_group_name_H-M   'P 1'
#
loop_
_entity.id
_entity.type
_entity.pdbx_description
1 polymer ?
#
loop_
_entity_poly.entity_id
_entity_poly.type
_entity_poly.pdbx_seq_one_letter_code
_entity_poly.pdbx_strand_id
1 'polypeptide(L)'
;MSLDLRARVAIVGVGCTPFGELYDLSPEDLLCAAVDEALADAGCERERIEAAWVGTVMSSFGGDALADALKLFGRPMTRVQNYCASGMDAFRNACLAVAAGQHEVVLAVGFEKMRDGGFARPNRSHPVLDFGERAPHVFALSANRYFAKYGATKKTLAAVAVKNHRNGLKSPKAHLKMEVTEETVLRAPLIYSPLGLFDCCPTTDGAAAAVVCRADLVKSFMGTPAWPLGIGLAAVSGQPYYKPSFGYVGFEATVRAAEQAYAQAKVTPAEIDFAEVHDCFTITEILNYEDLGFCARGQGGRFVEEGRADLGGEKPVNPSGGLKSYGHPVGATGVRMIYELTTQLRVQAGARQVQGAKIGLAHNLGGPGAISCVSILTNQA
;
A
#
# COMPACT_ATOMS: atom_id res chain seq x y z
N MET A 1 -7.75 -24.22 -13.89
CA MET A 1 -8.23 -24.06 -12.49
C MET A 1 -7.54 -22.86 -11.89
N SER A 2 -8.27 -21.89 -11.31
CA SER A 2 -7.65 -20.77 -10.60
C SER A 2 -6.96 -21.31 -9.33
N LEU A 3 -5.76 -20.82 -9.02
CA LEU A 3 -5.02 -21.17 -7.83
C LEU A 3 -5.78 -20.68 -6.58
N ASP A 4 -6.21 -21.59 -5.72
CA ASP A 4 -6.80 -21.24 -4.41
C ASP A 4 -5.66 -20.91 -3.44
N LEU A 5 -5.44 -19.60 -3.22
CA LEU A 5 -4.36 -19.13 -2.35
C LEU A 5 -4.64 -19.47 -0.88
N ARG A 6 -5.88 -19.36 -0.43
CA ARG A 6 -6.27 -19.63 0.97
C ARG A 6 -5.93 -21.05 1.41
N ALA A 7 -6.14 -22.02 0.51
CA ALA A 7 -5.81 -23.42 0.79
C ALA A 7 -4.30 -23.71 0.84
N ARG A 8 -3.45 -22.76 0.44
CA ARG A 8 -2.01 -22.98 0.26
C ARG A 8 -1.11 -22.05 1.03
N VAL A 9 -1.57 -20.84 1.34
CA VAL A 9 -0.74 -19.75 1.85
C VAL A 9 -1.39 -19.09 3.05
N ALA A 10 -0.60 -18.81 4.08
CA ALA A 10 -1.01 -18.01 5.24
C ALA A 10 0.05 -16.96 5.57
N ILE A 11 -0.41 -15.82 6.11
CA ILE A 11 0.43 -14.80 6.74
C ILE A 11 0.40 -15.09 8.24
N VAL A 12 1.56 -15.41 8.82
CA VAL A 12 1.67 -15.81 10.22
C VAL A 12 2.34 -14.76 11.10
N GLY A 13 3.06 -13.81 10.50
CA GLY A 13 3.69 -12.71 11.22
C GLY A 13 3.78 -11.47 10.37
N VAL A 14 3.65 -10.30 11.00
CA VAL A 14 3.80 -9.00 10.37
C VAL A 14 4.56 -8.03 11.28
N GLY A 15 5.37 -7.17 10.66
CA GLY A 15 6.13 -6.15 11.36
C GLY A 15 6.18 -4.85 10.55
N CYS A 16 6.29 -3.72 11.26
CA CYS A 16 6.39 -2.41 10.63
C CYS A 16 7.13 -1.45 11.58
N THR A 17 8.14 -0.76 11.09
CA THR A 17 8.74 0.32 11.88
C THR A 17 7.75 1.47 12.10
N PRO A 18 7.92 2.33 13.11
CA PRO A 18 7.36 3.66 13.02
C PRO A 18 7.83 4.32 11.72
N PHE A 19 6.92 4.99 11.02
CA PHE A 19 7.25 5.77 9.83
C PHE A 19 7.57 7.20 10.22
N GLY A 20 8.55 7.83 9.56
CA GLY A 20 8.96 9.18 9.94
C GLY A 20 10.18 9.69 9.20
N GLU A 21 10.81 10.68 9.80
CA GLU A 21 12.12 11.20 9.42
C GLU A 21 13.18 10.50 10.29
N LEU A 22 13.71 9.37 9.81
CA LEU A 22 14.50 8.43 10.61
C LEU A 22 16.01 8.57 10.30
N TYR A 23 16.56 9.75 10.51
CA TYR A 23 17.95 10.08 10.17
C TYR A 23 19.00 9.23 10.90
N ASP A 24 18.68 8.74 12.10
CA ASP A 24 19.59 7.95 12.94
C ASP A 24 19.64 6.46 12.58
N LEU A 25 18.81 6.01 11.62
CA LEU A 25 18.70 4.62 11.23
C LEU A 25 19.20 4.40 9.80
N SER A 26 20.02 3.38 9.60
CA SER A 26 20.41 2.91 8.27
C SER A 26 19.27 2.12 7.59
N PRO A 27 19.36 1.88 6.27
CA PRO A 27 18.46 0.95 5.58
C PRO A 27 18.42 -0.44 6.24
N GLU A 28 19.57 -0.94 6.68
CA GLU A 28 19.74 -2.23 7.35
C GLU A 28 19.02 -2.24 8.70
N ASP A 29 19.14 -1.17 9.50
CA ASP A 29 18.44 -1.04 10.79
C ASP A 29 16.92 -1.08 10.59
N LEU A 30 16.41 -0.35 9.60
CA LEU A 30 14.98 -0.33 9.27
C LEU A 30 14.48 -1.72 8.86
N LEU A 31 15.23 -2.41 7.99
CA LEU A 31 14.91 -3.76 7.53
C LEU A 31 14.90 -4.74 8.70
N CYS A 32 15.97 -4.76 9.49
CA CYS A 32 16.09 -5.66 10.65
C CYS A 32 14.95 -5.42 11.64
N ALA A 33 14.66 -4.17 11.99
CA ALA A 33 13.59 -3.85 12.94
C ALA A 33 12.21 -4.35 12.47
N ALA A 34 11.87 -4.17 11.19
CA ALA A 34 10.60 -4.65 10.66
C ALA A 34 10.54 -6.19 10.58
N VAL A 35 11.65 -6.83 10.21
CA VAL A 35 11.74 -8.29 10.11
C VAL A 35 11.71 -8.94 11.49
N ASP A 36 12.45 -8.40 12.46
CA ASP A 36 12.48 -8.93 13.83
C ASP A 36 11.10 -8.84 14.49
N GLU A 37 10.35 -7.74 14.25
CA GLU A 37 8.96 -7.65 14.71
C GLU A 37 8.07 -8.70 14.03
N ALA A 38 8.21 -8.92 12.72
CA ALA A 38 7.42 -9.93 12.00
C ALA A 38 7.75 -11.36 12.44
N LEU A 39 9.01 -11.66 12.71
CA LEU A 39 9.43 -12.96 13.22
C LEU A 39 8.94 -13.18 14.66
N ALA A 40 9.02 -12.16 15.50
CA ALA A 40 8.51 -12.22 16.88
C ALA A 40 6.98 -12.41 16.90
N ASP A 41 6.24 -11.72 16.03
CA ASP A 41 4.79 -11.87 15.87
C ASP A 41 4.42 -13.28 15.38
N ALA A 42 5.23 -13.88 14.53
CA ALA A 42 5.05 -15.25 14.08
C ALA A 42 5.49 -16.30 15.11
N GLY A 43 6.32 -15.95 16.09
CA GLY A 43 7.06 -16.92 16.91
C GLY A 43 7.98 -17.80 16.04
N CYS A 44 8.68 -17.20 15.11
CA CYS A 44 9.48 -17.87 14.08
C CYS A 44 10.95 -17.51 14.21
N GLU A 45 11.81 -18.51 14.28
CA GLU A 45 13.25 -18.31 14.19
C GLU A 45 13.65 -17.88 12.76
N ARG A 46 14.64 -16.99 12.65
CA ARG A 46 15.10 -16.42 11.39
C ARG A 46 15.58 -17.50 10.40
N GLU A 47 16.19 -18.55 10.91
CA GLU A 47 16.72 -19.68 10.17
C GLU A 47 15.66 -20.49 9.42
N ARG A 48 14.39 -20.37 9.79
CA ARG A 48 13.27 -21.00 9.06
C ARG A 48 12.93 -20.31 7.75
N ILE A 49 13.39 -19.06 7.55
CA ILE A 49 13.12 -18.33 6.30
C ILE A 49 13.94 -18.95 5.17
N GLU A 50 13.30 -19.49 4.16
CA GLU A 50 13.93 -20.17 3.03
C GLU A 50 14.23 -19.24 1.86
N ALA A 51 13.47 -18.17 1.70
CA ALA A 51 13.66 -17.16 0.65
C ALA A 51 13.07 -15.82 1.08
N ALA A 52 13.50 -14.71 0.45
CA ALA A 52 12.92 -13.41 0.69
C ALA A 52 12.82 -12.55 -0.57
N TRP A 53 11.81 -11.69 -0.60
CA TRP A 53 11.60 -10.67 -1.62
C TRP A 53 11.60 -9.30 -0.96
N VAL A 54 12.44 -8.37 -1.47
CA VAL A 54 12.50 -7.00 -0.99
C VAL A 54 11.99 -6.03 -2.05
N GLY A 55 10.97 -5.24 -1.69
CA GLY A 55 10.47 -4.13 -2.49
C GLY A 55 11.18 -2.83 -2.10
N THR A 56 11.89 -2.22 -3.04
CA THR A 56 12.52 -0.90 -2.90
C THR A 56 12.68 -0.23 -4.26
N VAL A 57 12.63 1.08 -4.31
CA VAL A 57 12.65 1.87 -5.55
C VAL A 57 13.86 2.80 -5.60
N MET A 58 14.07 3.57 -4.55
CA MET A 58 15.06 4.66 -4.49
C MET A 58 16.45 4.16 -4.06
N SER A 59 16.52 3.00 -3.45
CA SER A 59 17.75 2.38 -2.98
C SER A 59 18.37 1.48 -4.06
N SER A 60 19.70 1.37 -4.06
CA SER A 60 20.45 0.34 -4.81
C SER A 60 20.49 -1.03 -4.11
N PHE A 61 19.80 -1.18 -3.00
CA PHE A 61 19.78 -2.36 -2.14
C PHE A 61 19.31 -3.60 -2.90
N GLY A 62 20.18 -4.56 -3.07
CA GLY A 62 19.92 -5.81 -3.80
C GLY A 62 19.58 -6.97 -2.89
N GLY A 63 19.50 -8.18 -3.46
CA GLY A 63 19.31 -9.40 -2.69
C GLY A 63 20.51 -9.75 -1.81
N ASP A 64 21.73 -9.45 -2.26
CA ASP A 64 22.97 -9.57 -1.50
C ASP A 64 22.97 -8.72 -0.23
N ALA A 65 22.61 -7.45 -0.35
CA ALA A 65 22.50 -6.55 0.79
C ALA A 65 21.39 -7.00 1.77
N LEU A 66 20.29 -7.57 1.28
CA LEU A 66 19.26 -8.18 2.12
C LEU A 66 19.80 -9.40 2.88
N ALA A 67 20.56 -10.26 2.21
CA ALA A 67 21.19 -11.42 2.84
C ALA A 67 22.19 -11.00 3.93
N ASP A 68 22.97 -9.96 3.68
CA ASP A 68 23.91 -9.39 4.65
C ASP A 68 23.19 -8.77 5.86
N ALA A 69 22.15 -7.96 5.64
CA ALA A 69 21.38 -7.35 6.71
C ALA A 69 20.71 -8.39 7.61
N LEU A 70 20.07 -9.39 7.01
CA LEU A 70 19.35 -10.43 7.74
C LEU A 70 20.22 -11.61 8.20
N LYS A 71 21.51 -11.68 7.81
CA LYS A 71 22.40 -12.82 8.06
C LYS A 71 21.85 -14.16 7.53
N LEU A 72 21.13 -14.10 6.41
CA LEU A 72 20.49 -15.25 5.75
C LEU A 72 21.27 -15.62 4.48
N PHE A 73 22.45 -16.23 4.65
CA PHE A 73 23.32 -16.58 3.54
C PHE A 73 22.90 -17.89 2.85
N GLY A 74 23.23 -17.99 1.54
CA GLY A 74 22.96 -19.19 0.75
C GLY A 74 21.48 -19.42 0.41
N ARG A 75 20.62 -18.41 0.57
CA ARG A 75 19.19 -18.47 0.30
C ARG A 75 18.80 -17.53 -0.84
N PRO A 76 17.76 -17.87 -1.61
CA PRO A 76 17.25 -16.97 -2.66
C PRO A 76 16.76 -15.64 -2.07
N MET A 77 17.36 -14.54 -2.52
CA MET A 77 16.98 -13.17 -2.16
C MET A 77 16.71 -12.39 -3.43
N THR A 78 15.53 -11.81 -3.57
CA THR A 78 15.10 -11.15 -4.81
C THR A 78 14.64 -9.72 -4.54
N ARG A 79 15.20 -8.78 -5.31
CA ARG A 79 14.70 -7.40 -5.35
C ARG A 79 13.54 -7.29 -6.35
N VAL A 80 12.47 -6.62 -5.93
CA VAL A 80 11.29 -6.30 -6.75
C VAL A 80 11.18 -4.79 -6.90
N GLN A 81 10.97 -4.32 -8.13
CA GLN A 81 10.77 -2.90 -8.40
C GLN A 81 9.64 -2.67 -9.40
N ASN A 82 8.52 -2.15 -8.89
CA ASN A 82 7.33 -1.73 -9.63
C ASN A 82 6.81 -0.38 -9.11
N TYR A 83 7.69 0.63 -9.07
CA TYR A 83 7.40 1.93 -8.45
C TYR A 83 6.87 1.74 -7.03
N CYS A 84 5.87 2.55 -6.63
CA CYS A 84 5.27 2.47 -5.28
C CYS A 84 4.58 1.12 -5.01
N ALA A 85 4.28 0.30 -6.02
CA ALA A 85 3.71 -1.03 -5.87
C ALA A 85 4.74 -2.14 -5.54
N SER A 86 6.02 -1.79 -5.43
CA SER A 86 7.13 -2.76 -5.24
C SER A 86 6.95 -3.66 -4.03
N GLY A 87 6.54 -3.11 -2.88
CA GLY A 87 6.34 -3.91 -1.67
C GLY A 87 5.16 -4.87 -1.78
N MET A 88 4.05 -4.45 -2.38
CA MET A 88 2.91 -5.34 -2.60
C MET A 88 3.23 -6.45 -3.60
N ASP A 89 4.01 -6.14 -4.64
CA ASP A 89 4.46 -7.16 -5.58
C ASP A 89 5.51 -8.10 -4.98
N ALA A 90 6.36 -7.64 -4.06
CA ALA A 90 7.22 -8.51 -3.26
C ALA A 90 6.39 -9.51 -2.44
N PHE A 91 5.34 -9.05 -1.77
CA PHE A 91 4.38 -9.91 -1.07
C PHE A 91 3.67 -10.89 -2.03
N ARG A 92 3.23 -10.42 -3.20
CA ARG A 92 2.62 -11.28 -4.23
C ARG A 92 3.58 -12.41 -4.64
N ASN A 93 4.84 -12.09 -4.93
CA ASN A 93 5.84 -13.09 -5.33
C ASN A 93 6.11 -14.11 -4.21
N ALA A 94 6.19 -13.68 -2.96
CA ALA A 94 6.31 -14.55 -1.79
C ALA A 94 5.12 -15.53 -1.70
N CYS A 95 3.88 -15.03 -1.83
CA CYS A 95 2.69 -15.87 -1.84
C CYS A 95 2.69 -16.90 -2.99
N LEU A 96 3.09 -16.49 -4.19
CA LEU A 96 3.14 -17.38 -5.36
C LEU A 96 4.20 -18.48 -5.21
N ALA A 97 5.37 -18.16 -4.65
CA ALA A 97 6.42 -19.15 -4.41
C ALA A 97 5.98 -20.24 -3.41
N VAL A 98 5.31 -19.82 -2.31
CA VAL A 98 4.73 -20.76 -1.34
C VAL A 98 3.60 -21.58 -1.98
N ALA A 99 2.69 -20.93 -2.70
CA ALA A 99 1.56 -21.60 -3.35
C ALA A 99 2.01 -22.61 -4.43
N ALA A 100 3.15 -22.36 -5.09
CA ALA A 100 3.78 -23.26 -6.05
C ALA A 100 4.53 -24.42 -5.37
N GLY A 101 4.68 -24.42 -4.05
CA GLY A 101 5.41 -25.43 -3.30
C GLY A 101 6.93 -25.33 -3.42
N GLN A 102 7.47 -24.19 -3.85
CA GLN A 102 8.91 -23.96 -3.94
C GLN A 102 9.56 -23.76 -2.57
N HIS A 103 8.81 -23.15 -1.64
CA HIS A 103 9.24 -22.83 -0.29
C HIS A 103 8.10 -23.03 0.71
N GLU A 104 8.47 -23.34 1.95
CA GLU A 104 7.52 -23.54 3.04
C GLU A 104 7.30 -22.25 3.86
N VAL A 105 8.38 -21.51 4.13
CA VAL A 105 8.36 -20.28 4.94
C VAL A 105 9.24 -19.24 4.26
N VAL A 106 8.66 -18.11 3.95
CA VAL A 106 9.33 -17.02 3.22
C VAL A 106 9.02 -15.65 3.82
N LEU A 107 9.81 -14.66 3.41
CA LEU A 107 9.69 -13.30 3.87
C LEU A 107 9.41 -12.35 2.71
N ALA A 108 8.40 -11.50 2.86
CA ALA A 108 8.19 -10.33 2.03
C ALA A 108 8.56 -9.08 2.84
N VAL A 109 9.46 -8.26 2.32
CA VAL A 109 9.94 -7.04 2.97
C VAL A 109 9.78 -5.86 2.03
N GLY A 110 9.50 -4.70 2.57
CA GLY A 110 9.54 -3.45 1.82
C GLY A 110 10.17 -2.35 2.66
N PHE A 111 11.00 -1.52 2.05
CA PHE A 111 11.56 -0.38 2.75
C PHE A 111 11.86 0.77 1.80
N GLU A 112 12.03 1.96 2.37
CA GLU A 112 12.64 3.08 1.69
C GLU A 112 13.28 4.04 2.70
N LYS A 113 14.42 4.62 2.32
CA LYS A 113 15.16 5.64 3.05
C LYS A 113 15.20 6.90 2.18
N MET A 114 14.15 7.72 2.25
CA MET A 114 13.90 8.81 1.29
C MET A 114 14.42 10.16 1.77
N ARG A 115 14.56 10.36 3.09
CA ARG A 115 14.86 11.68 3.65
C ARG A 115 16.31 12.10 3.44
N ASP A 116 17.22 11.16 3.50
CA ASP A 116 18.67 11.37 3.33
C ASP A 116 19.32 10.41 2.33
N GLY A 117 18.62 9.33 1.89
CA GLY A 117 19.10 8.41 0.86
C GLY A 117 19.04 8.96 -0.57
N GLY A 118 18.36 10.10 -0.77
CA GLY A 118 18.17 10.72 -2.07
C GLY A 118 17.12 10.05 -2.96
N PHE A 119 16.74 10.75 -4.03
CA PHE A 119 15.81 10.23 -5.04
C PHE A 119 16.61 9.71 -6.24
N ALA A 120 16.58 8.41 -6.48
CA ALA A 120 17.03 7.86 -7.76
C ALA A 120 16.11 8.38 -8.87
N ARG A 121 16.68 9.13 -9.82
CA ARG A 121 15.93 9.54 -11.00
C ARG A 121 15.79 8.34 -11.94
N PRO A 122 14.58 8.01 -12.40
CA PRO A 122 14.45 7.03 -13.49
C PRO A 122 15.29 7.49 -14.68
N ASN A 123 16.14 6.63 -15.17
CA ASN A 123 16.97 6.92 -16.36
C ASN A 123 16.09 6.84 -17.62
N ARG A 124 15.21 7.84 -17.83
CA ARG A 124 14.36 7.97 -19.01
C ARG A 124 14.45 9.40 -19.49
N SER A 125 15.15 9.63 -20.59
CA SER A 125 15.08 10.91 -21.28
C SER A 125 13.73 11.00 -22.00
N HIS A 126 12.94 11.98 -21.65
CA HIS A 126 11.69 12.30 -22.32
C HIS A 126 11.58 13.82 -22.46
N PRO A 127 11.30 14.35 -23.66
CA PRO A 127 11.37 15.79 -23.91
C PRO A 127 10.46 16.65 -23.02
N VAL A 128 9.39 16.06 -22.47
CA VAL A 128 8.50 16.77 -21.53
C VAL A 128 8.85 16.47 -20.06
N LEU A 129 9.21 15.22 -19.74
CA LEU A 129 9.53 14.81 -18.36
C LEU A 129 10.84 15.42 -17.86
N ASP A 130 11.81 15.63 -18.77
CA ASP A 130 13.11 16.21 -18.41
C ASP A 130 13.00 17.69 -18.01
N PHE A 131 11.88 18.36 -18.32
CA PHE A 131 11.58 19.73 -17.87
C PHE A 131 10.98 19.82 -16.46
N GLY A 132 11.15 18.79 -15.62
CA GLY A 132 10.81 18.87 -14.20
C GLY A 132 9.46 18.29 -13.83
N GLU A 133 8.95 17.34 -14.61
CA GLU A 133 7.78 16.57 -14.22
C GLU A 133 8.04 15.85 -12.89
N ARG A 134 7.16 16.08 -11.95
CA ARG A 134 7.13 15.43 -10.67
C ARG A 134 5.75 14.80 -10.45
N ALA A 135 5.67 13.79 -9.59
CA ALA A 135 4.40 13.12 -9.32
C ALA A 135 3.21 14.09 -9.07
N PRO A 136 3.34 15.21 -8.32
CA PRO A 136 2.24 16.14 -8.10
C PRO A 136 1.61 16.72 -9.37
N HIS A 137 2.37 16.90 -10.46
CA HIS A 137 1.83 17.44 -11.72
C HIS A 137 0.73 16.55 -12.31
N VAL A 138 1.02 15.24 -12.44
CA VAL A 138 0.11 14.29 -13.07
C VAL A 138 -1.18 14.17 -12.27
N PHE A 139 -1.07 14.09 -10.94
CA PHE A 139 -2.24 13.99 -10.07
C PHE A 139 -3.01 15.31 -9.97
N ALA A 140 -2.36 16.47 -10.13
CA ALA A 140 -3.04 17.74 -10.25
C ALA A 140 -3.87 17.82 -11.54
N LEU A 141 -3.37 17.28 -12.66
CA LEU A 141 -4.17 17.17 -13.90
C LEU A 141 -5.39 16.27 -13.69
N SER A 142 -5.24 15.16 -12.98
CA SER A 142 -6.36 14.29 -12.59
C SER A 142 -7.38 15.00 -11.72
N ALA A 143 -6.94 15.79 -10.73
CA ALA A 143 -7.84 16.57 -9.88
C ALA A 143 -8.62 17.61 -10.68
N ASN A 144 -7.93 18.40 -11.54
CA ASN A 144 -8.57 19.39 -12.40
C ASN A 144 -9.59 18.73 -13.35
N ARG A 145 -9.23 17.59 -13.93
CA ARG A 145 -10.15 16.87 -14.82
C ARG A 145 -11.37 16.33 -14.08
N TYR A 146 -11.16 15.81 -12.88
CA TYR A 146 -12.24 15.32 -12.04
C TYR A 146 -13.21 16.45 -11.65
N PHE A 147 -12.68 17.62 -11.25
CA PHE A 147 -13.47 18.80 -10.95
C PHE A 147 -14.32 19.25 -12.14
N ALA A 148 -13.68 19.39 -13.31
CA ALA A 148 -14.37 19.83 -14.52
C ALA A 148 -15.45 18.85 -15.00
N LYS A 149 -15.24 17.54 -14.74
CA LYS A 149 -16.16 16.51 -15.24
C LYS A 149 -17.30 16.20 -14.29
N TYR A 150 -17.05 16.24 -12.97
CA TYR A 150 -17.98 15.76 -11.95
C TYR A 150 -18.39 16.82 -10.93
N GLY A 151 -17.89 18.05 -11.04
CA GLY A 151 -18.27 19.15 -10.17
C GLY A 151 -17.67 19.11 -8.76
N ALA A 152 -16.69 18.24 -8.51
CA ALA A 152 -15.93 18.23 -7.27
C ALA A 152 -15.11 19.51 -7.10
N THR A 153 -14.68 19.79 -5.89
CA THR A 153 -13.95 21.02 -5.55
C THR A 153 -12.76 20.73 -4.63
N LYS A 154 -12.03 21.77 -4.29
CA LYS A 154 -10.96 21.68 -3.28
C LYS A 154 -11.47 21.15 -1.92
N LYS A 155 -12.74 21.41 -1.56
CA LYS A 155 -13.34 20.87 -0.34
C LYS A 155 -13.47 19.35 -0.38
N THR A 156 -13.76 18.79 -1.55
CA THR A 156 -13.79 17.33 -1.76
C THR A 156 -12.43 16.70 -1.45
N LEU A 157 -11.32 17.33 -1.90
CA LEU A 157 -9.97 16.87 -1.55
C LEU A 157 -9.69 17.03 -0.04
N ALA A 158 -10.14 18.14 0.55
CA ALA A 158 -9.97 18.39 1.98
C ALA A 158 -10.68 17.35 2.85
N ALA A 159 -11.83 16.83 2.43
CA ALA A 159 -12.53 15.76 3.15
C ALA A 159 -11.65 14.50 3.28
N VAL A 160 -10.93 14.11 2.23
CA VAL A 160 -9.96 12.99 2.27
C VAL A 160 -8.83 13.30 3.25
N ALA A 161 -8.21 14.48 3.15
CA ALA A 161 -7.10 14.87 4.01
C ALA A 161 -7.49 14.85 5.50
N VAL A 162 -8.63 15.45 5.84
CA VAL A 162 -9.16 15.50 7.21
C VAL A 162 -9.45 14.09 7.73
N LYS A 163 -10.12 13.25 6.95
CA LYS A 163 -10.40 11.84 7.29
C LYS A 163 -9.11 11.08 7.61
N ASN A 164 -8.13 11.14 6.71
CA ASN A 164 -6.90 10.37 6.86
C ASN A 164 -6.03 10.86 8.03
N HIS A 165 -5.93 12.17 8.27
CA HIS A 165 -5.25 12.69 9.45
C HIS A 165 -5.96 12.28 10.76
N ARG A 166 -7.29 12.33 10.81
CA ARG A 166 -8.08 11.85 11.96
C ARG A 166 -7.86 10.37 12.24
N ASN A 167 -7.73 9.54 11.22
CA ASN A 167 -7.42 8.12 11.35
C ASN A 167 -5.96 7.91 11.79
N GLY A 168 -5.02 8.67 11.22
CA GLY A 168 -3.60 8.59 11.56
C GLY A 168 -3.28 8.92 13.02
N LEU A 169 -4.07 9.80 13.66
CA LEU A 169 -3.97 10.04 15.10
C LEU A 169 -4.15 8.78 15.96
N LYS A 170 -4.90 7.79 15.44
CA LYS A 170 -5.15 6.52 16.11
C LYS A 170 -4.09 5.45 15.79
N SER A 171 -3.15 5.76 14.90
CA SER A 171 -2.09 4.84 14.44
C SER A 171 -0.77 5.12 15.16
N PRO A 172 -0.30 4.21 16.04
CA PRO A 172 0.89 4.47 16.85
C PRO A 172 2.17 4.66 16.02
N LYS A 173 2.23 4.05 14.85
CA LYS A 173 3.39 4.08 13.94
C LYS A 173 3.27 5.10 12.80
N ALA A 174 2.20 5.92 12.76
CA ALA A 174 2.03 6.93 11.73
C ALA A 174 3.03 8.08 11.86
N HIS A 175 3.48 8.62 10.71
CA HIS A 175 4.40 9.74 10.62
C HIS A 175 3.77 11.05 11.10
N LEU A 176 2.61 11.43 10.51
CA LEU A 176 1.95 12.70 10.80
C LEU A 176 0.78 12.50 11.77
N LYS A 177 1.09 12.53 13.07
CA LYS A 177 0.08 12.45 14.15
C LYS A 177 -0.40 13.84 14.52
N MET A 178 -1.17 14.47 13.64
CA MET A 178 -1.68 15.81 13.84
C MET A 178 -3.13 15.91 13.37
N GLU A 179 -3.93 16.67 14.10
CA GLU A 179 -5.27 17.03 13.65
C GLU A 179 -5.19 18.07 12.55
N VAL A 180 -6.03 17.90 11.53
CA VAL A 180 -6.12 18.79 10.38
C VAL A 180 -7.59 19.10 10.12
N THR A 181 -7.92 20.40 10.01
CA THR A 181 -9.27 20.86 9.69
C THR A 181 -9.42 21.18 8.21
N GLU A 182 -10.66 21.24 7.71
CA GLU A 182 -10.93 21.69 6.33
C GLU A 182 -10.28 23.05 6.07
N GLU A 183 -10.41 24.01 6.99
CA GLU A 183 -9.83 25.34 6.85
C GLU A 183 -8.30 25.29 6.72
N THR A 184 -7.63 24.45 7.52
CA THR A 184 -6.18 24.23 7.44
C THR A 184 -5.78 23.71 6.05
N VAL A 185 -6.52 22.76 5.50
CA VAL A 185 -6.25 22.20 4.16
C VAL A 185 -6.45 23.25 3.08
N LEU A 186 -7.53 24.03 3.17
CA LEU A 186 -7.88 25.03 2.16
C LEU A 186 -6.89 26.19 2.12
N ARG A 187 -6.30 26.58 3.28
CA ARG A 187 -5.31 27.66 3.40
C ARG A 187 -3.86 27.21 3.19
N ALA A 188 -3.62 25.92 3.07
CA ALA A 188 -2.25 25.39 2.91
C ALA A 188 -1.61 25.88 1.61
N PRO A 189 -0.29 26.07 1.60
CA PRO A 189 0.45 26.43 0.38
C PRO A 189 0.17 25.45 -0.76
N LEU A 190 -0.02 26.00 -1.96
CA LEU A 190 -0.15 25.19 -3.17
C LEU A 190 1.18 24.56 -3.55
N ILE A 191 1.13 23.27 -3.90
CA ILE A 191 2.24 22.54 -4.51
C ILE A 191 2.10 22.56 -6.03
N TYR A 192 0.96 22.09 -6.55
CA TYR A 192 0.50 22.22 -7.94
C TYR A 192 -1.03 22.33 -7.96
N SER A 193 -1.55 23.46 -8.43
CA SER A 193 -3.01 23.69 -8.42
C SER A 193 -3.78 22.53 -9.08
N PRO A 194 -4.82 21.97 -8.37
CA PRO A 194 -5.42 22.44 -7.12
C PRO A 194 -4.81 21.79 -5.85
N LEU A 195 -3.74 21.00 -5.95
CA LEU A 195 -3.14 20.29 -4.84
C LEU A 195 -2.30 21.23 -3.96
N GLY A 196 -2.63 21.28 -2.68
CA GLY A 196 -1.84 21.95 -1.65
C GLY A 196 -1.02 20.95 -0.82
N LEU A 197 -0.33 21.46 0.18
CA LEU A 197 0.55 20.65 1.05
C LEU A 197 -0.17 19.44 1.65
N PHE A 198 -1.39 19.64 2.16
CA PHE A 198 -2.17 18.56 2.78
C PHE A 198 -2.86 17.64 1.77
N ASP A 199 -2.74 17.87 0.46
CA ASP A 199 -3.18 16.91 -0.55
C ASP A 199 -2.09 15.90 -0.93
N CYS A 200 -0.84 16.14 -0.53
CA CYS A 200 0.33 15.33 -0.84
C CYS A 200 0.74 14.49 0.37
N CYS A 201 1.14 13.24 0.17
CA CYS A 201 1.77 12.45 1.22
C CYS A 201 3.16 13.02 1.59
N PRO A 202 3.62 12.84 2.83
CA PRO A 202 4.96 13.26 3.24
C PRO A 202 6.04 12.34 2.64
N THR A 203 7.23 12.89 2.43
CA THR A 203 8.44 12.11 2.22
C THR A 203 8.79 11.41 3.52
N THR A 204 8.93 10.10 3.51
CA THR A 204 8.95 9.28 4.72
C THR A 204 9.93 8.13 4.59
N ASP A 205 10.64 7.82 5.68
CA ASP A 205 11.46 6.62 5.84
C ASP A 205 10.69 5.55 6.59
N GLY A 206 10.99 4.29 6.33
CA GLY A 206 10.42 3.17 7.06
C GLY A 206 10.50 1.84 6.32
N ALA A 207 10.21 0.77 7.05
CA ALA A 207 10.18 -0.60 6.55
C ALA A 207 8.98 -1.36 7.10
N ALA A 208 8.56 -2.39 6.36
CA ALA A 208 7.54 -3.34 6.79
C ALA A 208 7.89 -4.74 6.29
N ALA A 209 7.46 -5.78 7.02
CA ALA A 209 7.72 -7.16 6.72
C ALA A 209 6.50 -8.05 6.96
N ALA A 210 6.41 -9.15 6.22
CA ALA A 210 5.40 -10.19 6.42
C ALA A 210 6.04 -11.57 6.28
N VAL A 211 5.82 -12.44 7.26
CA VAL A 211 6.19 -13.87 7.22
C VAL A 211 5.04 -14.63 6.59
N VAL A 212 5.30 -15.27 5.47
CA VAL A 212 4.35 -16.05 4.68
C VAL A 212 4.74 -17.51 4.74
N CYS A 213 3.79 -18.39 5.01
CA CYS A 213 4.06 -19.82 5.08
C CYS A 213 3.02 -20.64 4.31
N ARG A 214 3.35 -21.93 4.12
CA ARG A 214 2.40 -22.93 3.62
C ARG A 214 1.26 -23.13 4.63
N ALA A 215 0.03 -23.18 4.15
CA ALA A 215 -1.19 -23.16 4.96
C ALA A 215 -1.27 -24.28 6.01
N ASP A 216 -0.75 -25.47 5.72
CA ASP A 216 -0.75 -26.60 6.65
C ASP A 216 0.25 -26.46 7.81
N LEU A 217 1.18 -25.49 7.72
CA LEU A 217 2.17 -25.21 8.76
C LEU A 217 1.71 -24.18 9.81
N VAL A 218 0.55 -23.57 9.67
CA VAL A 218 0.10 -22.47 10.54
C VAL A 218 0.13 -22.84 12.03
N LYS A 219 -0.12 -24.10 12.37
CA LYS A 219 -0.10 -24.58 13.77
C LYS A 219 1.30 -24.58 14.41
N SER A 220 2.37 -24.42 13.61
CA SER A 220 3.75 -24.33 14.10
C SER A 220 4.19 -22.89 14.38
N PHE A 221 3.27 -21.93 14.27
CA PHE A 221 3.49 -20.51 14.52
C PHE A 221 2.58 -20.01 15.64
N MET A 222 2.97 -18.91 16.28
CA MET A 222 2.21 -18.31 17.39
C MET A 222 1.13 -17.35 16.91
N GLY A 223 1.38 -16.68 15.77
CA GLY A 223 0.49 -15.65 15.24
C GLY A 223 -0.83 -16.22 14.72
N THR A 224 -1.95 -15.56 15.00
CA THR A 224 -3.22 -15.84 14.33
C THR A 224 -3.07 -15.58 12.83
N PRO A 225 -3.34 -16.57 11.96
CA PRO A 225 -3.11 -16.39 10.53
C PRO A 225 -4.12 -15.45 9.89
N ALA A 226 -3.66 -14.67 8.89
CA ALA A 226 -4.52 -14.07 7.88
C ALA A 226 -4.28 -14.78 6.55
N TRP A 227 -5.32 -14.90 5.74
CA TRP A 227 -5.33 -15.74 4.56
C TRP A 227 -5.49 -14.92 3.28
N PRO A 228 -4.55 -14.99 2.33
CA PRO A 228 -4.74 -14.41 1.01
C PRO A 228 -5.87 -15.13 0.26
N LEU A 229 -6.90 -14.37 -0.16
CA LEU A 229 -7.99 -14.86 -1.00
C LEU A 229 -7.69 -14.63 -2.47
N GLY A 230 -7.18 -13.47 -2.82
CA GLY A 230 -6.90 -13.11 -4.20
C GLY A 230 -5.85 -12.01 -4.30
N ILE A 231 -5.02 -12.10 -5.32
CA ILE A 231 -3.98 -11.11 -5.61
C ILE A 231 -3.98 -10.84 -7.12
N GLY A 232 -4.09 -9.57 -7.49
CA GLY A 232 -4.00 -9.10 -8.86
C GLY A 232 -2.85 -8.13 -9.07
N LEU A 233 -2.20 -8.22 -10.22
CA LEU A 233 -1.18 -7.27 -10.67
C LEU A 233 -1.43 -6.94 -12.14
N ALA A 234 -1.48 -5.65 -12.48
CA ALA A 234 -1.59 -5.20 -13.85
C ALA A 234 -0.65 -4.03 -14.14
N ALA A 235 0.10 -4.14 -15.21
CA ALA A 235 0.87 -3.06 -15.79
C ALA A 235 0.25 -2.66 -17.14
N VAL A 236 0.03 -1.36 -17.36
CA VAL A 236 -0.61 -0.87 -18.59
C VAL A 236 0.34 -0.06 -19.46
N SER A 237 1.02 0.92 -18.89
CA SER A 237 2.01 1.75 -19.61
C SER A 237 2.85 2.49 -18.57
N GLY A 238 4.13 2.64 -18.84
CA GLY A 238 5.01 3.46 -17.99
C GLY A 238 4.66 4.95 -17.98
N GLN A 239 3.87 5.41 -18.95
CA GLN A 239 3.45 6.80 -19.13
C GLN A 239 2.00 6.85 -19.64
N PRO A 240 1.02 6.38 -18.81
CA PRO A 240 -0.37 6.27 -19.28
C PRO A 240 -0.98 7.60 -19.69
N TYR A 241 -0.60 8.69 -19.02
CA TYR A 241 -1.10 10.05 -19.23
C TYR A 241 -0.68 10.68 -20.60
N TYR A 242 0.24 10.09 -21.33
CA TYR A 242 0.55 10.49 -22.71
C TYR A 242 -0.30 9.77 -23.75
N LYS A 243 -1.06 8.77 -23.36
CA LYS A 243 -1.98 8.11 -24.29
C LYS A 243 -3.21 9.01 -24.54
N PRO A 244 -3.63 9.22 -25.80
CA PRO A 244 -4.86 9.98 -26.11
C PRO A 244 -6.11 9.43 -25.40
N SER A 245 -6.13 8.13 -25.10
CA SER A 245 -7.23 7.46 -24.38
C SER A 245 -7.20 7.66 -22.87
N PHE A 246 -6.16 8.25 -22.28
CA PHE A 246 -6.08 8.44 -20.84
C PHE A 246 -7.04 9.55 -20.37
N GLY A 247 -8.07 9.16 -19.66
CA GLY A 247 -9.15 10.06 -19.25
C GLY A 247 -8.85 10.95 -18.03
N TYR A 248 -7.75 10.75 -17.33
CA TYR A 248 -7.35 11.42 -16.09
C TYR A 248 -8.31 11.24 -14.89
N VAL A 249 -9.34 10.42 -15.01
CA VAL A 249 -10.35 10.20 -13.98
C VAL A 249 -10.48 8.71 -13.60
N GLY A 250 -9.36 8.02 -13.51
CA GLY A 250 -9.25 6.62 -13.10
C GLY A 250 -7.96 6.00 -13.63
N PHE A 251 -7.63 4.83 -13.10
CA PHE A 251 -6.41 4.09 -13.41
C PHE A 251 -6.76 2.70 -13.95
N GLU A 252 -6.57 2.48 -15.24
CA GLU A 252 -6.83 1.19 -15.90
C GLU A 252 -6.08 0.04 -15.20
N ALA A 253 -4.85 0.29 -14.73
CA ALA A 253 -4.08 -0.70 -13.99
C ALA A 253 -4.79 -1.15 -12.70
N THR A 254 -5.43 -0.21 -11.97
CA THR A 254 -6.20 -0.51 -10.75
C THR A 254 -7.41 -1.38 -11.07
N VAL A 255 -8.19 -1.00 -12.08
CA VAL A 255 -9.39 -1.77 -12.50
C VAL A 255 -9.01 -3.20 -12.85
N ARG A 256 -7.97 -3.39 -13.70
CA ARG A 256 -7.53 -4.72 -14.12
C ARG A 256 -6.95 -5.57 -12.97
N ALA A 257 -6.17 -4.97 -12.08
CA ALA A 257 -5.64 -5.67 -10.91
C ALA A 257 -6.76 -6.06 -9.94
N ALA A 258 -7.74 -5.18 -9.74
CA ALA A 258 -8.91 -5.45 -8.90
C ALA A 258 -9.76 -6.59 -9.47
N GLU A 259 -10.05 -6.58 -10.78
CA GLU A 259 -10.79 -7.66 -11.47
C GLU A 259 -10.10 -9.02 -11.26
N GLN A 260 -8.77 -9.09 -11.38
CA GLN A 260 -8.01 -10.31 -11.14
C GLN A 260 -8.14 -10.78 -9.67
N ALA A 261 -7.97 -9.85 -8.71
CA ALA A 261 -8.04 -10.15 -7.29
C ALA A 261 -9.45 -10.63 -6.87
N TYR A 262 -10.50 -9.93 -7.31
CA TYR A 262 -11.88 -10.30 -7.04
C TYR A 262 -12.25 -11.67 -7.66
N ALA A 263 -11.86 -11.90 -8.91
CA ALA A 263 -12.11 -13.17 -9.58
C ALA A 263 -11.42 -14.35 -8.87
N GLN A 264 -10.18 -14.16 -8.40
CA GLN A 264 -9.45 -15.19 -7.67
C GLN A 264 -10.03 -15.41 -6.27
N ALA A 265 -10.36 -14.34 -5.55
CA ALA A 265 -10.99 -14.39 -4.23
C ALA A 265 -12.43 -14.89 -4.26
N LYS A 266 -13.09 -14.83 -5.41
CA LYS A 266 -14.52 -15.11 -5.59
C LYS A 266 -15.41 -14.24 -4.71
N VAL A 267 -15.05 -12.97 -4.58
CA VAL A 267 -15.82 -11.94 -3.86
C VAL A 267 -16.08 -10.75 -4.76
N THR A 268 -17.10 -9.99 -4.42
CA THR A 268 -17.48 -8.72 -5.06
C THR A 268 -16.96 -7.52 -4.25
N PRO A 269 -16.90 -6.31 -4.83
CA PRO A 269 -16.56 -5.09 -4.06
C PRO A 269 -17.46 -4.85 -2.85
N ALA A 270 -18.74 -5.28 -2.91
CA ALA A 270 -19.68 -5.12 -1.81
C ALA A 270 -19.30 -5.96 -0.57
N GLU A 271 -18.65 -7.10 -0.77
CA GLU A 271 -18.26 -8.04 0.30
C GLU A 271 -16.94 -7.63 1.01
N ILE A 272 -16.24 -6.63 0.50
CA ILE A 272 -15.06 -6.07 1.20
C ILE A 272 -15.55 -5.26 2.39
N ASP A 273 -15.08 -5.56 3.60
CA ASP A 273 -15.48 -4.86 4.82
C ASP A 273 -14.72 -3.55 5.00
N PHE A 274 -13.44 -3.49 4.60
CA PHE A 274 -12.59 -2.30 4.69
C PHE A 274 -11.44 -2.36 3.67
N ALA A 275 -10.80 -1.23 3.41
CA ALA A 275 -9.68 -1.17 2.49
C ALA A 275 -8.55 -0.24 2.96
N GLU A 276 -7.31 -0.60 2.65
CA GLU A 276 -6.15 0.29 2.60
C GLU A 276 -5.85 0.58 1.12
N VAL A 277 -6.04 1.82 0.70
CA VAL A 277 -5.83 2.20 -0.70
C VAL A 277 -4.73 3.24 -0.84
N HIS A 278 -4.11 3.27 -1.99
CA HIS A 278 -3.04 4.21 -2.31
C HIS A 278 -3.59 5.63 -2.42
N ASP A 279 -3.21 6.49 -1.50
CA ASP A 279 -3.61 7.89 -1.38
C ASP A 279 -2.40 8.84 -1.34
N CYS A 280 -1.41 8.60 -2.20
CA CYS A 280 -0.26 9.49 -2.30
C CYS A 280 -0.65 10.95 -2.56
N PHE A 281 -1.82 11.16 -3.15
CA PHE A 281 -2.54 12.43 -3.23
C PHE A 281 -4.02 12.20 -2.90
N THR A 282 -4.68 13.21 -2.36
CA THR A 282 -6.10 13.10 -1.97
C THR A 282 -7.00 12.69 -3.13
N ILE A 283 -6.75 13.22 -4.34
CA ILE A 283 -7.49 12.81 -5.55
C ILE A 283 -7.34 11.34 -5.87
N THR A 284 -6.18 10.74 -5.58
CA THR A 284 -5.92 9.32 -5.89
C THR A 284 -6.87 8.42 -5.08
N GLU A 285 -7.12 8.73 -3.83
CA GLU A 285 -8.08 7.98 -3.01
C GLU A 285 -9.49 8.04 -3.59
N ILE A 286 -9.94 9.22 -4.03
CA ILE A 286 -11.25 9.41 -4.66
C ILE A 286 -11.40 8.54 -5.91
N LEU A 287 -10.38 8.54 -6.78
CA LEU A 287 -10.38 7.72 -7.99
C LEU A 287 -10.37 6.22 -7.66
N ASN A 288 -9.67 5.83 -6.60
CA ASN A 288 -9.60 4.44 -6.19
C ASN A 288 -10.91 3.90 -5.64
N TYR A 289 -11.76 4.72 -4.98
CA TYR A 289 -13.11 4.27 -4.61
C TYR A 289 -13.91 3.80 -5.82
N GLU A 290 -13.79 4.53 -6.94
CA GLU A 290 -14.47 4.24 -8.18
C GLU A 290 -13.83 3.07 -8.93
N ASP A 291 -12.50 3.05 -9.03
CA ASP A 291 -11.74 2.03 -9.76
C ASP A 291 -11.82 0.65 -9.09
N LEU A 292 -11.96 0.61 -7.75
CA LEU A 292 -12.15 -0.61 -6.97
C LEU A 292 -13.63 -1.03 -6.86
N GLY A 293 -14.56 -0.23 -7.40
CA GLY A 293 -15.98 -0.55 -7.44
C GLY A 293 -16.72 -0.30 -6.12
N PHE A 294 -16.18 0.51 -5.21
CA PHE A 294 -16.85 0.87 -3.94
C PHE A 294 -17.99 1.87 -4.17
N CYS A 295 -17.91 2.66 -5.23
CA CYS A 295 -18.98 3.53 -5.70
C CYS A 295 -18.94 3.65 -7.23
N ALA A 296 -20.02 4.20 -7.81
CA ALA A 296 -20.09 4.41 -9.24
C ALA A 296 -19.12 5.51 -9.70
N ARG A 297 -18.72 5.49 -10.96
CA ARG A 297 -17.84 6.48 -11.58
C ARG A 297 -18.42 7.90 -11.43
N GLY A 298 -17.61 8.85 -10.93
CA GLY A 298 -17.98 10.23 -10.63
C GLY A 298 -18.66 10.43 -9.27
N GLN A 299 -18.80 9.39 -8.45
CA GLN A 299 -19.39 9.46 -7.12
C GLN A 299 -18.37 9.42 -5.98
N GLY A 300 -17.09 9.22 -6.28
CA GLY A 300 -16.04 9.10 -5.26
C GLY A 300 -15.90 10.33 -4.36
N GLY A 301 -16.10 11.53 -4.92
CA GLY A 301 -16.11 12.77 -4.13
C GLY A 301 -17.26 12.79 -3.11
N ARG A 302 -18.48 12.47 -3.53
CA ARG A 302 -19.64 12.37 -2.62
C ARG A 302 -19.47 11.27 -1.59
N PHE A 303 -18.86 10.14 -1.98
CA PHE A 303 -18.61 9.01 -1.10
C PHE A 303 -17.82 9.42 0.15
N VAL A 304 -16.77 10.24 -0.01
CA VAL A 304 -16.00 10.73 1.15
C VAL A 304 -16.71 11.89 1.87
N GLU A 305 -17.35 12.81 1.15
CA GLU A 305 -18.07 13.96 1.75
C GLU A 305 -19.27 13.52 2.61
N GLU A 306 -19.93 12.42 2.25
CA GLU A 306 -21.03 11.80 3.01
C GLU A 306 -20.53 10.93 4.18
N GLY A 307 -19.20 10.82 4.41
CA GLY A 307 -18.62 10.02 5.49
C GLY A 307 -18.71 8.52 5.28
N ARG A 308 -19.03 8.05 4.07
CA ARG A 308 -19.18 6.61 3.76
C ARG A 308 -17.83 5.88 3.84
N ALA A 309 -16.71 6.59 3.61
CA ALA A 309 -15.34 6.08 3.74
C ALA A 309 -14.76 6.21 5.16
N ASP A 310 -15.47 6.77 6.12
CA ASP A 310 -15.04 6.97 7.50
C ASP A 310 -14.90 5.63 8.25
N LEU A 311 -14.16 5.62 9.34
CA LEU A 311 -13.91 4.41 10.16
C LEU A 311 -15.20 3.71 10.65
N GLY A 312 -16.30 4.46 10.83
CA GLY A 312 -17.62 3.91 11.17
C GLY A 312 -18.61 3.98 10.01
N GLY A 313 -18.14 4.29 8.81
CA GLY A 313 -18.95 4.45 7.61
C GLY A 313 -19.30 3.12 6.94
N GLU A 314 -19.95 3.22 5.79
CA GLU A 314 -20.38 2.06 4.99
C GLU A 314 -19.22 1.16 4.53
N LYS A 315 -18.12 1.79 4.11
CA LYS A 315 -16.90 1.13 3.64
C LYS A 315 -15.68 1.87 4.18
N PRO A 316 -15.18 1.55 5.36
CA PRO A 316 -14.00 2.19 5.92
C PRO A 316 -12.79 2.08 4.97
N VAL A 317 -12.23 3.23 4.60
CA VAL A 317 -11.03 3.30 3.75
C VAL A 317 -9.93 4.05 4.46
N ASN A 318 -8.72 3.47 4.43
CA ASN A 318 -7.54 3.97 5.11
C ASN A 318 -7.77 4.16 6.62
N PRO A 319 -8.24 3.13 7.36
CA PRO A 319 -8.38 3.20 8.81
C PRO A 319 -7.06 3.51 9.52
N SER A 320 -5.92 3.19 8.90
CA SER A 320 -4.58 3.51 9.41
C SER A 320 -4.20 4.99 9.28
N GLY A 321 -4.89 5.76 8.44
CA GLY A 321 -4.55 7.12 8.05
C GLY A 321 -3.97 7.23 6.63
N GLY A 322 -3.87 6.11 5.91
CA GLY A 322 -3.38 6.06 4.53
C GLY A 322 -1.94 6.56 4.39
N LEU A 323 -1.47 6.70 3.17
CA LEU A 323 -0.15 7.26 2.87
C LEU A 323 -0.07 8.73 3.32
N LYS A 324 -1.22 9.41 3.34
CA LYS A 324 -1.35 10.82 3.65
C LYS A 324 -0.91 11.15 5.06
N SER A 325 -1.27 10.33 6.04
CA SER A 325 -0.92 10.55 7.45
C SER A 325 0.06 9.52 7.97
N TYR A 326 -0.14 8.25 7.63
CA TYR A 326 0.79 7.19 8.05
C TYR A 326 2.19 7.39 7.46
N GLY A 327 2.29 7.88 6.21
CA GLY A 327 3.53 8.07 5.49
C GLY A 327 3.68 7.14 4.29
N HIS A 328 4.63 7.49 3.40
CA HIS A 328 4.82 6.78 2.13
C HIS A 328 6.30 6.47 1.83
N PRO A 329 6.97 5.61 2.60
CA PRO A 329 8.21 4.98 2.12
C PRO A 329 7.83 4.09 0.94
N VAL A 330 8.27 4.44 -0.27
CA VAL A 330 7.69 3.93 -1.53
C VAL A 330 7.69 2.41 -1.58
N GLY A 331 8.84 1.79 -1.26
CA GLY A 331 9.00 0.34 -1.25
C GLY A 331 8.30 -0.36 -0.08
N ALA A 332 8.13 0.30 1.07
CA ALA A 332 7.50 -0.28 2.25
C ALA A 332 5.97 -0.30 2.17
N THR A 333 5.37 0.66 1.47
CA THR A 333 3.92 0.95 1.54
C THR A 333 3.05 -0.28 1.30
N GLY A 334 3.36 -1.08 0.29
CA GLY A 334 2.55 -2.27 0.00
C GLY A 334 2.57 -3.31 1.12
N VAL A 335 3.75 -3.58 1.71
CA VAL A 335 3.87 -4.52 2.84
C VAL A 335 3.26 -3.92 4.12
N ARG A 336 3.37 -2.59 4.34
CA ARG A 336 2.68 -1.89 5.43
C ARG A 336 1.14 -2.03 5.32
N MET A 337 0.59 -2.00 4.11
CA MET A 337 -0.84 -2.27 3.91
C MET A 337 -1.20 -3.71 4.30
N ILE A 338 -0.36 -4.69 3.99
CA ILE A 338 -0.54 -6.08 4.47
C ILE A 338 -0.44 -6.16 6.00
N TYR A 339 0.50 -5.43 6.61
CA TYR A 339 0.59 -5.29 8.08
C TYR A 339 -0.74 -4.77 8.66
N GLU A 340 -1.29 -3.69 8.11
CA GLU A 340 -2.55 -3.12 8.60
C GLU A 340 -3.74 -4.06 8.40
N LEU A 341 -3.88 -4.67 7.21
CA LEU A 341 -4.94 -5.63 6.97
C LEU A 341 -4.89 -6.79 7.97
N THR A 342 -3.70 -7.36 8.19
CA THR A 342 -3.49 -8.45 9.14
C THR A 342 -3.85 -8.04 10.55
N THR A 343 -3.42 -6.84 10.97
CA THR A 343 -3.72 -6.26 12.30
C THR A 343 -5.23 -6.07 12.51
N GLN A 344 -5.94 -5.56 11.50
CA GLN A 344 -7.40 -5.39 11.51
C GLN A 344 -8.13 -6.74 11.58
N LEU A 345 -7.74 -7.70 10.76
CA LEU A 345 -8.35 -9.04 10.68
C LEU A 345 -8.13 -9.86 11.95
N ARG A 346 -7.06 -9.58 12.69
CA ARG A 346 -6.75 -10.16 14.02
C ARG A 346 -7.43 -9.44 15.20
N VAL A 347 -8.18 -8.38 14.93
CA VAL A 347 -8.82 -7.53 15.96
C VAL A 347 -7.76 -6.90 16.90
N GLN A 348 -6.62 -6.51 16.36
CA GLN A 348 -5.47 -5.93 17.09
C GLN A 348 -5.24 -4.44 16.77
N ALA A 349 -6.14 -3.80 16.00
CA ALA A 349 -5.95 -2.43 15.54
C ALA A 349 -6.29 -1.35 16.59
N GLY A 350 -6.78 -1.71 17.76
CA GLY A 350 -7.06 -0.77 18.87
C GLY A 350 -8.08 0.30 18.47
N ALA A 351 -7.76 1.56 18.69
CA ALA A 351 -8.69 2.69 18.44
C ALA A 351 -9.09 2.86 16.96
N ARG A 352 -8.35 2.26 16.01
CA ARG A 352 -8.66 2.30 14.58
C ARG A 352 -9.33 1.01 14.07
N GLN A 353 -9.76 0.13 14.97
CA GLN A 353 -10.36 -1.15 14.61
C GLN A 353 -11.66 -0.98 13.83
N VAL A 354 -11.73 -1.59 12.66
CA VAL A 354 -12.98 -1.80 11.92
C VAL A 354 -13.73 -2.97 12.55
N GLN A 355 -14.90 -2.67 13.11
CA GLN A 355 -15.67 -3.67 13.84
C GLN A 355 -16.23 -4.76 12.92
N GLY A 356 -16.06 -6.00 13.30
CA GLY A 356 -16.61 -7.17 12.60
C GLY A 356 -15.93 -7.47 11.26
N ALA A 357 -14.79 -6.84 10.94
CA ALA A 357 -14.06 -7.05 9.69
C ALA A 357 -13.64 -8.51 9.49
N LYS A 358 -13.96 -9.06 8.32
CA LYS A 358 -13.64 -10.42 7.88
C LYS A 358 -12.83 -10.44 6.59
N ILE A 359 -13.08 -9.48 5.70
CA ILE A 359 -12.41 -9.38 4.40
C ILE A 359 -11.88 -7.96 4.22
N GLY A 360 -10.56 -7.84 4.07
CA GLY A 360 -9.87 -6.58 3.81
C GLY A 360 -9.22 -6.55 2.43
N LEU A 361 -9.18 -5.37 1.81
CA LEU A 361 -8.52 -5.15 0.54
C LEU A 361 -7.37 -4.15 0.70
N ALA A 362 -6.19 -4.49 0.18
CA ALA A 362 -5.06 -3.58 0.01
C ALA A 362 -4.84 -3.28 -1.46
N HIS A 363 -4.72 -1.99 -1.80
CA HIS A 363 -4.47 -1.52 -3.16
C HIS A 363 -3.24 -0.61 -3.19
N ASN A 364 -2.25 -0.96 -4.01
CA ASN A 364 -1.00 -0.23 -4.12
C ASN A 364 -0.74 0.17 -5.59
N LEU A 365 -0.79 1.47 -5.88
CA LEU A 365 -0.57 2.05 -7.20
C LEU A 365 0.91 2.40 -7.39
N GLY A 366 1.48 2.07 -8.54
CA GLY A 366 2.85 2.39 -8.90
C GLY A 366 2.95 3.41 -10.03
N GLY A 367 3.82 4.41 -9.82
CA GLY A 367 3.99 5.52 -10.74
C GLY A 367 2.69 6.31 -10.94
N PRO A 368 2.53 7.00 -12.05
CA PRO A 368 1.30 7.76 -12.33
C PRO A 368 0.16 6.88 -12.88
N GLY A 369 -0.09 5.74 -12.26
CA GLY A 369 -1.09 4.77 -12.73
C GLY A 369 -0.55 3.76 -13.74
N ALA A 370 0.77 3.56 -13.77
CA ALA A 370 1.43 2.65 -14.71
C ALA A 370 1.23 1.18 -14.37
N ILE A 371 1.20 0.87 -13.07
CA ILE A 371 1.06 -0.47 -12.53
C ILE A 371 0.23 -0.42 -11.25
N SER A 372 -0.51 -1.47 -10.98
CA SER A 372 -1.26 -1.60 -9.72
C SER A 372 -1.22 -3.04 -9.22
N CYS A 373 -1.12 -3.19 -7.91
CA CYS A 373 -1.25 -4.46 -7.22
C CYS A 373 -2.39 -4.38 -6.20
N VAL A 374 -3.27 -5.39 -6.20
CA VAL A 374 -4.40 -5.52 -5.27
C VAL A 374 -4.28 -6.86 -4.55
N SER A 375 -4.41 -6.84 -3.22
CA SER A 375 -4.44 -8.06 -2.40
C SER A 375 -5.68 -8.07 -1.53
N ILE A 376 -6.39 -9.20 -1.49
CA ILE A 376 -7.59 -9.41 -0.66
C ILE A 376 -7.25 -10.47 0.37
N LEU A 377 -7.44 -10.15 1.65
CA LEU A 377 -7.15 -11.02 2.79
C LEU A 377 -8.42 -11.29 3.61
N THR A 378 -8.43 -12.43 4.31
CA THR A 378 -9.49 -12.79 5.27
C THR A 378 -8.90 -13.37 6.55
N ASN A 379 -9.69 -13.36 7.64
CA ASN A 379 -9.42 -14.10 8.89
C ASN A 379 -10.11 -15.47 8.93
N GLN A 380 -10.75 -15.89 7.85
CA GLN A 380 -11.45 -17.17 7.75
C GLN A 380 -10.61 -18.18 6.97
N ALA A 381 -10.26 -19.32 7.61
CA ALA A 381 -9.51 -20.42 7.01
C ALA A 381 -10.30 -21.17 5.92
#